data_1b01f5c6f383be89a5e002fe49f56b5f
#
_entry.id   1b01f5c6f383be89a5e002fe49f56b5f
#
_cell.length_a   1.000
_cell.length_b   1.000
_cell.length_c   1.000
_cell.angle_alpha   90.00
_cell.angle_beta   90.00
_cell.angle_gamma   90.00
#
_symmetry.space_group_name_H-M   'P 1'
#
loop_
_entity.id
_entity.type
_entity.pdbx_description
1 polymer ?
#
loop_
_entity_poly.entity_id
_entity_poly.type
_entity_poly.pdbx_seq_one_letter_code
_entity_poly.pdbx_strand_id
1 'polypeptide(L)'
;RGGVEQGFYSDMKSDEDWMFGRGWFGRYYEPAIMDYRSDIETGYLALVLRGGLFYLVPYVAILILSFFNGYFRSRNLFCKSFAILCLMQVVNLYPYGWPAFNFYHFVVWVGVWVCNSKKFRRLDNIQIAEYCF
;
A
#
# COMPACT_ATOMS: atom_id res chain seq x y z
N ARG A 1 -17.83 -9.90 7.17
CA ARG A 1 -16.52 -9.29 7.48
C ARG A 1 -16.08 -9.53 8.91
N GLY A 2 -16.90 -9.30 9.92
CA GLY A 2 -16.49 -9.41 11.33
C GLY A 2 -16.01 -10.80 11.79
N GLY A 3 -16.49 -11.88 11.20
CA GLY A 3 -16.06 -13.24 11.57
C GLY A 3 -14.64 -13.59 11.13
N VAL A 4 -14.27 -13.22 9.90
CA VAL A 4 -12.95 -13.47 9.31
C VAL A 4 -11.85 -12.68 10.05
N GLU A 5 -12.13 -11.43 10.36
CA GLU A 5 -11.21 -10.58 11.14
C GLU A 5 -11.05 -11.08 12.57
N GLN A 6 -12.12 -11.59 13.20
CA GLN A 6 -12.05 -12.22 14.54
C GLN A 6 -11.18 -13.49 14.55
N GLY A 7 -11.29 -14.33 13.52
CA GLY A 7 -10.42 -15.50 13.35
C GLY A 7 -8.95 -15.10 13.28
N PHE A 8 -8.63 -14.10 12.47
CA PHE A 8 -7.28 -13.56 12.34
C PHE A 8 -6.74 -13.05 13.69
N TYR A 9 -7.48 -12.19 14.39
CA TYR A 9 -7.03 -11.65 15.69
C TYR A 9 -6.92 -12.72 16.78
N SER A 10 -7.74 -13.76 16.72
CA SER A 10 -7.69 -14.86 17.69
C SER A 10 -6.48 -15.78 17.50
N ASP A 11 -5.97 -15.87 16.27
CA ASP A 11 -4.84 -16.75 15.91
C ASP A 11 -3.48 -16.01 15.98
N MET A 12 -3.46 -14.70 15.65
CA MET A 12 -2.27 -13.83 15.71
C MET A 12 -2.04 -13.30 17.13
N LYS A 13 -1.65 -14.17 18.08
CA LYS A 13 -1.45 -13.80 19.49
C LYS A 13 0.00 -13.44 19.85
N SER A 14 0.96 -13.86 19.06
CA SER A 14 2.38 -13.61 19.31
C SER A 14 2.78 -12.22 18.84
N ASP A 15 3.55 -11.50 19.65
CA ASP A 15 4.16 -10.22 19.25
C ASP A 15 5.10 -10.37 18.05
N GLU A 16 5.74 -11.53 17.91
CA GLU A 16 6.58 -11.86 16.76
C GLU A 16 5.76 -11.94 15.47
N ASP A 17 4.57 -12.57 15.50
CA ASP A 17 3.66 -12.64 14.36
C ASP A 17 3.22 -11.23 13.91
N TRP A 18 2.96 -10.34 14.86
CA TRP A 18 2.60 -8.96 14.55
C TRP A 18 3.77 -8.14 13.97
N MET A 19 4.98 -8.35 14.49
CA MET A 19 6.14 -7.58 14.05
C MET A 19 6.67 -8.05 12.69
N PHE A 20 6.80 -9.36 12.48
CA PHE A 20 7.45 -9.94 11.30
C PHE A 20 6.50 -10.66 10.35
N GLY A 21 5.26 -10.94 10.79
CA GLY A 21 4.31 -11.73 10.03
C GLY A 21 4.69 -13.22 9.97
N ARG A 22 3.91 -13.99 9.20
CA ARG A 22 4.12 -15.43 9.00
C ARG A 22 4.74 -15.77 7.64
N GLY A 23 5.29 -14.78 6.95
CA GLY A 23 5.92 -14.93 5.65
C GLY A 23 4.95 -14.98 4.48
N TRP A 24 5.51 -15.14 3.27
CA TRP A 24 4.74 -15.07 2.02
C TRP A 24 3.58 -16.07 1.92
N PHE A 25 3.76 -17.27 2.47
CA PHE A 25 2.75 -18.32 2.54
C PHE A 25 2.05 -18.39 3.90
N GLY A 26 2.14 -17.31 4.68
CA GLY A 26 1.51 -17.23 6.01
C GLY A 26 0.02 -17.55 5.94
N ARG A 27 -0.43 -18.34 6.92
CA ARG A 27 -1.83 -18.74 7.08
C ARG A 27 -2.29 -18.45 8.49
N TYR A 28 -3.56 -18.21 8.66
CA TYR A 28 -4.21 -18.10 9.97
C TYR A 28 -5.37 -19.08 10.05
N TYR A 29 -5.67 -19.53 11.26
CA TYR A 29 -6.77 -20.45 11.50
C TYR A 29 -8.11 -19.69 11.53
N GLU A 30 -9.06 -20.11 10.69
CA GLU A 30 -10.42 -19.57 10.65
C GLU A 30 -11.38 -20.52 11.34
N PRO A 31 -11.89 -20.19 12.54
CA PRO A 31 -12.78 -21.10 13.29
C PRO A 31 -14.10 -21.39 12.59
N ALA A 32 -14.60 -20.46 11.76
CA ALA A 32 -15.87 -20.62 11.06
C ALA A 32 -15.87 -21.73 10.01
N ILE A 33 -14.71 -21.99 9.39
CA ILE A 33 -14.54 -23.06 8.39
C ILE A 33 -13.70 -24.22 8.89
N MET A 34 -13.20 -24.13 10.14
CA MET A 34 -12.31 -25.11 10.77
C MET A 34 -11.07 -25.43 9.91
N ASP A 35 -10.54 -24.46 9.19
CA ASP A 35 -9.40 -24.63 8.26
C ASP A 35 -8.48 -23.40 8.26
N TYR A 36 -7.28 -23.57 7.67
CA TYR A 36 -6.30 -22.50 7.52
C TYR A 36 -6.50 -21.73 6.23
N ARG A 37 -6.58 -20.39 6.35
CA ARG A 37 -6.70 -19.48 5.21
C ARG A 37 -5.44 -18.63 5.02
N SER A 38 -5.10 -18.36 3.75
CA SER A 38 -4.03 -17.43 3.36
C SER A 38 -4.57 -16.06 2.94
N ASP A 39 -5.87 -15.97 2.66
CA ASP A 39 -6.49 -14.79 2.07
C ASP A 39 -7.34 -14.03 3.08
N ILE A 40 -7.04 -12.74 3.21
CA ILE A 40 -7.80 -11.78 4.01
C ILE A 40 -8.27 -10.68 3.08
N GLU A 41 -9.55 -10.31 3.20
CA GLU A 41 -10.16 -9.28 2.35
C GLU A 41 -9.55 -7.89 2.61
N THR A 42 -9.10 -7.63 3.82
CA THR A 42 -8.50 -6.36 4.23
C THR A 42 -7.02 -6.34 3.91
N GLY A 43 -6.58 -5.47 3.00
CA GLY A 43 -5.18 -5.40 2.55
C GLY A 43 -4.19 -5.07 3.67
N TYR A 44 -4.56 -4.27 4.66
CA TYR A 44 -3.72 -4.01 5.83
C TYR A 44 -3.39 -5.29 6.61
N LEU A 45 -4.41 -6.11 6.88
CA LEU A 45 -4.21 -7.38 7.58
C LEU A 45 -3.45 -8.39 6.72
N ALA A 46 -3.67 -8.39 5.41
CA ALA A 46 -2.91 -9.24 4.49
C ALA A 46 -1.42 -8.88 4.46
N LEU A 47 -1.06 -7.59 4.53
CA LEU A 47 0.31 -7.14 4.65
C LEU A 47 0.93 -7.53 5.99
N VAL A 48 0.17 -7.39 7.09
CA VAL A 48 0.61 -7.81 8.43
C VAL A 48 0.81 -9.33 8.48
N LEU A 49 -0.10 -10.13 7.93
CA LEU A 49 0.04 -11.58 7.90
C LEU A 49 1.35 -12.02 7.23
N ARG A 50 1.75 -11.34 6.15
CA ARG A 50 2.90 -11.74 5.34
C ARG A 50 4.22 -11.17 5.80
N GLY A 51 4.25 -9.93 6.23
CA GLY A 51 5.51 -9.25 6.59
C GLY A 51 5.44 -8.42 7.88
N GLY A 52 4.35 -8.53 8.62
CA GLY A 52 4.16 -7.83 9.87
C GLY A 52 4.11 -6.30 9.73
N LEU A 53 4.21 -5.64 10.85
CA LEU A 53 4.31 -4.17 10.90
C LEU A 53 5.58 -3.66 10.22
N PHE A 54 6.66 -4.44 10.22
CA PHE A 54 7.89 -4.08 9.50
C PHE A 54 7.70 -3.95 8.00
N TYR A 55 6.70 -4.59 7.42
CA TYR A 55 6.35 -4.44 6.01
C TYR A 55 5.26 -3.37 5.80
N LEU A 56 4.20 -3.39 6.61
CA LEU A 56 3.09 -2.46 6.50
C LEU A 56 3.52 -1.00 6.70
N VAL A 57 4.27 -0.72 7.77
CA VAL A 57 4.64 0.66 8.14
C VAL A 57 5.49 1.35 7.05
N PRO A 58 6.59 0.78 6.55
CA PRO A 58 7.35 1.40 5.46
C PRO A 58 6.54 1.55 4.17
N TYR A 59 5.70 0.57 3.83
CA TYR A 59 4.86 0.62 2.64
C TYR A 59 3.90 1.82 2.69
N VAL A 60 3.15 1.96 3.78
CA VAL A 60 2.22 3.09 3.98
C VAL A 60 2.99 4.42 4.08
N ALA A 61 4.11 4.44 4.79
CA ALA A 61 4.94 5.63 4.95
C ALA A 61 5.46 6.16 3.60
N ILE A 62 5.93 5.29 2.71
CA ILE A 62 6.38 5.68 1.36
C ILE A 62 5.25 6.32 0.57
N LEU A 63 4.04 5.75 0.60
CA LEU A 63 2.88 6.29 -0.11
C LEU A 63 2.46 7.65 0.45
N ILE A 64 2.42 7.80 1.77
CA ILE A 64 2.07 9.06 2.44
C ILE A 64 3.13 10.13 2.17
N LEU A 65 4.42 9.81 2.26
CA LEU A 65 5.51 10.73 1.92
C LEU A 65 5.45 11.17 0.46
N SER A 66 5.12 10.24 -0.45
CA SER A 66 4.94 10.53 -1.87
C SER A 66 3.77 11.48 -2.10
N PHE A 67 2.65 11.27 -1.39
CA PHE A 67 1.52 12.20 -1.42
C PHE A 67 1.95 13.60 -0.97
N PHE A 68 2.58 13.76 0.19
CA PHE A 68 3.01 15.08 0.69
C PHE A 68 4.00 15.74 -0.26
N ASN A 69 4.98 15.02 -0.76
CA ASN A 69 5.97 15.55 -1.69
C ASN A 69 5.36 15.96 -3.02
N GLY A 70 4.49 15.13 -3.59
CA GLY A 70 3.87 15.39 -4.89
C GLY A 70 2.76 16.43 -4.83
N TYR A 71 1.98 16.50 -3.76
CA TYR A 71 0.85 17.42 -3.66
C TYR A 71 1.28 18.82 -3.22
N PHE A 72 2.02 18.93 -2.10
CA PHE A 72 2.35 20.23 -1.50
C PHE A 72 3.65 20.85 -2.03
N ARG A 73 4.60 20.03 -2.48
CA ARG A 73 5.93 20.51 -2.92
C ARG A 73 6.11 20.55 -4.44
N SER A 74 5.09 20.24 -5.21
CA SER A 74 5.13 20.23 -6.66
C SER A 74 4.45 21.45 -7.27
N ARG A 75 4.97 21.92 -8.41
CA ARG A 75 4.43 23.07 -9.17
C ARG A 75 3.49 22.65 -10.29
N ASN A 76 3.43 21.38 -10.64
CA ASN A 76 2.67 20.87 -11.79
C ASN A 76 1.53 19.93 -11.40
N LEU A 77 0.52 19.86 -12.25
CA LEU A 77 -0.64 19.00 -12.07
C LEU A 77 -0.31 17.51 -12.20
N PHE A 78 0.69 17.18 -13.01
CA PHE A 78 1.11 15.78 -13.22
C PHE A 78 1.55 15.11 -11.91
N CYS A 79 2.47 15.74 -11.16
CA CYS A 79 2.88 15.21 -9.86
C CYS A 79 1.72 15.21 -8.85
N LYS A 80 0.83 16.22 -8.88
CA LYS A 80 -0.33 16.26 -7.98
C LYS A 80 -1.31 15.12 -8.24
N SER A 81 -1.52 14.76 -9.51
CA SER A 81 -2.36 13.61 -9.90
C SER A 81 -1.79 12.30 -9.38
N PHE A 82 -0.49 12.06 -9.55
CA PHE A 82 0.17 10.89 -8.99
C PHE A 82 0.18 10.87 -7.46
N ALA A 83 0.29 12.03 -6.83
CA ALA A 83 0.18 12.14 -5.37
C ALA A 83 -1.20 11.69 -4.87
N ILE A 84 -2.27 12.12 -5.53
CA ILE A 84 -3.64 11.67 -5.22
C ILE A 84 -3.75 10.15 -5.43
N LEU A 85 -3.17 9.59 -6.50
CA LEU A 85 -3.16 8.16 -6.74
C LEU A 85 -2.46 7.39 -5.59
N CYS A 86 -1.33 7.90 -5.07
CA CYS A 86 -0.66 7.31 -3.91
C CYS A 86 -1.55 7.33 -2.66
N LEU A 87 -2.26 8.43 -2.41
CA LEU A 87 -3.20 8.52 -1.30
C LEU A 87 -4.38 7.55 -1.47
N MET A 88 -4.95 7.47 -2.67
CA MET A 88 -6.02 6.52 -3.00
C MET A 88 -5.60 5.08 -2.76
N GLN A 89 -4.34 4.74 -3.03
CA GLN A 89 -3.81 3.41 -2.73
C GLN A 89 -3.82 3.10 -1.23
N VAL A 90 -3.47 4.07 -0.37
CA VAL A 90 -3.56 3.90 1.09
C VAL A 90 -5.00 3.63 1.53
N VAL A 91 -5.97 4.36 0.98
CA VAL A 91 -7.40 4.16 1.29
C VAL A 91 -7.89 2.81 0.76
N ASN A 92 -7.48 2.44 -0.46
CA ASN A 92 -7.89 1.19 -1.11
C ASN A 92 -7.35 -0.07 -0.42
N LEU A 93 -6.31 0.02 0.40
CA LEU A 93 -5.88 -1.11 1.23
C LEU A 93 -6.97 -1.61 2.18
N TYR A 94 -7.94 -0.77 2.55
CA TYR A 94 -9.04 -1.20 3.42
C TYR A 94 -10.04 -2.13 2.72
N PRO A 95 -10.65 -1.75 1.56
CA PRO A 95 -11.63 -2.59 0.88
C PRO A 95 -11.04 -3.67 -0.01
N TYR A 96 -9.82 -3.50 -0.48
CA TYR A 96 -9.16 -4.42 -1.39
C TYR A 96 -8.07 -5.21 -0.68
N GLY A 97 -7.88 -6.43 -1.13
CA GLY A 97 -6.80 -7.27 -0.67
C GLY A 97 -5.40 -6.67 -0.90
N TRP A 98 -4.39 -7.40 -0.55
CA TRP A 98 -3.01 -6.96 -0.62
C TRP A 98 -2.57 -6.54 -2.03
N PRO A 99 -1.52 -5.70 -2.14
CA PRO A 99 -0.99 -5.29 -3.43
C PRO A 99 -0.52 -6.49 -4.25
N ALA A 100 -1.20 -6.75 -5.35
CA ALA A 100 -0.82 -7.80 -6.30
C ALA A 100 0.08 -7.23 -7.41
N PHE A 101 0.82 -8.11 -8.11
CA PHE A 101 1.59 -7.75 -9.29
C PHE A 101 0.63 -7.51 -10.47
N ASN A 102 0.13 -6.27 -10.59
CA ASN A 102 -0.76 -5.86 -11.67
C ASN A 102 -0.38 -4.46 -12.19
N PHE A 103 -0.97 -4.09 -13.33
CA PHE A 103 -0.68 -2.80 -13.96
C PHE A 103 -0.98 -1.59 -13.05
N TYR A 104 -2.03 -1.67 -12.24
CA TYR A 104 -2.39 -0.61 -11.31
C TYR A 104 -1.27 -0.34 -10.29
N HIS A 105 -0.73 -1.38 -9.67
CA HIS A 105 0.38 -1.22 -8.71
C HIS A 105 1.66 -0.74 -9.37
N PHE A 106 1.92 -1.15 -10.62
CA PHE A 106 3.02 -0.59 -11.40
C PHE A 106 2.88 0.93 -11.55
N VAL A 107 1.70 1.42 -11.92
CA VAL A 107 1.42 2.86 -12.04
C VAL A 107 1.56 3.58 -10.71
N VAL A 108 1.14 2.97 -9.59
CA VAL A 108 1.35 3.53 -8.24
C VAL A 108 2.85 3.70 -7.95
N TRP A 109 3.70 2.70 -8.27
CA TRP A 109 5.15 2.80 -8.06
C TRP A 109 5.81 3.85 -8.97
N VAL A 110 5.35 4.00 -10.20
CA VAL A 110 5.75 5.13 -11.06
C VAL A 110 5.36 6.45 -10.39
N GLY A 111 4.18 6.53 -9.82
CA GLY A 111 3.72 7.69 -9.06
C GLY A 111 4.61 8.01 -7.86
N VAL A 112 4.99 7.00 -7.09
CA VAL A 112 5.95 7.14 -5.98
C VAL A 112 7.27 7.75 -6.47
N TRP A 113 7.81 7.22 -7.57
CA TRP A 113 9.05 7.75 -8.15
C TRP A 113 8.90 9.20 -8.63
N VAL A 114 7.84 9.53 -9.39
CA VAL A 114 7.56 10.88 -9.90
C VAL A 114 7.43 11.88 -8.74
N CYS A 115 6.65 11.54 -7.71
CA CYS A 115 6.41 12.40 -6.56
C CYS A 115 7.68 12.67 -5.72
N ASN A 116 8.61 11.72 -5.66
CA ASN A 116 9.85 11.88 -4.91
C ASN A 116 11.00 12.46 -5.74
N SER A 117 10.89 12.51 -7.07
CA SER A 117 11.88 13.12 -7.95
C SER A 117 11.86 14.65 -7.84
N LYS A 118 12.98 15.23 -7.37
CA LYS A 118 13.15 16.70 -7.30
C LYS A 118 13.04 17.36 -8.69
N LYS A 119 13.50 16.67 -9.76
CA LYS A 119 13.45 17.15 -11.12
C LYS A 119 12.00 17.35 -11.56
N PHE A 120 11.17 16.30 -11.49
CA PHE A 120 9.77 16.38 -11.92
C PHE A 120 8.94 17.36 -11.10
N ARG A 121 9.15 17.47 -9.80
CA ARG A 121 8.42 18.42 -8.95
C ARG A 121 8.67 19.88 -9.26
N ARG A 122 9.84 20.23 -9.82
CA ARG A 122 10.22 21.61 -10.14
C ARG A 122 9.75 22.08 -11.52
N LEU A 123 9.47 21.17 -12.43
CA LEU A 123 8.98 21.48 -13.77
C LEU A 123 7.57 22.08 -13.70
N ASP A 124 7.31 23.04 -14.58
CA ASP A 124 5.98 23.60 -14.79
C ASP A 124 5.16 22.70 -15.74
N ASN A 125 3.85 22.92 -15.84
CA ASN A 125 2.96 22.11 -16.68
C ASN A 125 3.38 22.10 -18.15
N ILE A 126 3.87 23.23 -18.67
CA ILE A 126 4.32 23.39 -20.07
C ILE A 126 5.58 22.54 -20.29
N GLN A 127 6.55 22.65 -19.39
CA GLN A 127 7.80 21.87 -19.45
C GLN A 127 7.55 20.35 -19.34
N ILE A 128 6.56 19.94 -18.55
CA ILE A 128 6.18 18.53 -18.48
C ILE A 128 5.58 18.05 -19.80
N ALA A 129 4.73 18.87 -20.45
CA ALA A 129 4.16 18.53 -21.75
C ALA A 129 5.26 18.37 -22.81
N GLU A 130 6.24 19.29 -22.87
CA GLU A 130 7.40 19.18 -23.78
C GLU A 130 8.32 18.00 -23.48
N TYR A 131 8.37 17.53 -22.21
CA TYR A 131 9.23 16.42 -21.81
C TYR A 131 8.60 15.04 -22.07
N CYS A 132 7.26 14.97 -22.08
CA CYS A 132 6.53 13.70 -22.20
C CYS A 132 5.94 13.48 -23.61
N PHE A 133 5.83 14.52 -24.43
CA PHE A 133 5.26 14.49 -25.78
C PHE A 133 6.18 15.19 -26.78
#